data_701d8a9261fd3259c4c55d064a409873
#
_entry.id   701d8a9261fd3259c4c55d064a409873
#
_cell.length_a   1.000
_cell.length_b   1.000
_cell.length_c   1.000
_cell.angle_alpha   90.00
_cell.angle_beta   90.00
_cell.angle_gamma   90.00
#
_symmetry.space_group_name_H-M   'P 1'
#
loop_
_entity.id
_entity.type
_entity.pdbx_description
1 polymer ?
#
loop_
_entity_poly.entity_id
_entity_poly.type
_entity_poly.pdbx_seq_one_letter_code
_entity_poly.pdbx_strand_id
1 'polypeptide(L)'
;MLYWSGLQLFRLPLRSVQVVGVLLVLNPPVTALIGFDRYSNWVTALIAIQIFTVLGLLSVFFYRTRQMPSLLAWTNLLAIALIPQLVHVSIVEVTVDSQSSWYVSGLGALLAVTAIRGHQLVSWIGTVVLSLEVMISGGLGSLFNSGLAGALALIFSANALSFALARIESETKSYLDKVIEIESAASIELATRMERSRRLTETLRVSYPLLHKIASGSIDENTRIEAKLLEAELRDSIRGRDFNDSKLKEAIRSARQRGVEVTVLDEGGLASLTESARSEVFRRFTSELHKISSGRVTIRA
;
A
#
# COMPACT_ATOMS: atom_id res chain seq x y z
N MET A 1 -8.38 -7.53 11.31
CA MET A 1 -9.17 -8.14 10.19
C MET A 1 -10.38 -7.29 9.76
N LEU A 2 -10.37 -5.96 9.95
CA LEU A 2 -11.51 -5.04 9.67
C LEU A 2 -11.19 -3.91 8.66
N TYR A 3 -10.03 -3.96 7.98
CA TYR A 3 -9.53 -2.86 7.13
C TYR A 3 -9.93 -2.91 5.65
N TRP A 4 -10.77 -3.87 5.22
CA TRP A 4 -11.10 -4.06 3.80
C TRP A 4 -12.48 -3.57 3.36
N SER A 5 -13.30 -3.04 4.27
CA SER A 5 -14.70 -2.65 3.95
C SER A 5 -14.90 -1.27 3.32
N GLY A 6 -13.94 -0.35 3.48
CA GLY A 6 -14.05 1.03 2.94
C GLY A 6 -13.71 1.20 1.46
N LEU A 7 -12.91 0.30 0.89
CA LEU A 7 -12.41 0.39 -0.50
C LEU A 7 -13.36 -0.20 -1.56
N GLN A 8 -14.49 -0.77 -1.14
CA GLN A 8 -15.46 -1.37 -2.08
C GLN A 8 -16.39 -0.36 -2.76
N LEU A 9 -16.44 0.88 -2.30
CA LEU A 9 -17.38 1.90 -2.82
C LEU A 9 -17.05 2.41 -4.24
N PHE A 10 -15.84 2.18 -4.77
CA PHE A 10 -15.41 2.60 -6.11
C PHE A 10 -14.95 1.45 -7.02
N ARG A 11 -15.21 0.20 -6.69
CA ARG A 11 -15.08 -0.88 -7.67
C ARG A 11 -16.31 -0.84 -8.57
N LEU A 12 -16.21 -0.11 -9.67
CA LEU A 12 -17.00 -0.48 -10.85
C LEU A 12 -16.86 -2.00 -10.98
N PRO A 13 -17.95 -2.78 -10.92
CA PRO A 13 -17.80 -4.22 -10.98
C PRO A 13 -17.03 -4.57 -12.26
N LEU A 14 -15.91 -5.24 -12.13
CA LEU A 14 -15.02 -5.60 -13.25
C LEU A 14 -15.82 -6.19 -14.42
N ARG A 15 -16.90 -6.88 -14.08
CA ARG A 15 -17.85 -7.46 -15.03
C ARG A 15 -18.56 -6.41 -15.90
N SER A 16 -18.98 -5.28 -15.34
CA SER A 16 -19.66 -4.22 -16.12
C SER A 16 -18.70 -3.56 -17.11
N VAL A 17 -17.44 -3.31 -16.71
CA VAL A 17 -16.43 -2.75 -17.61
C VAL A 17 -16.08 -3.76 -18.71
N GLN A 18 -16.01 -5.05 -18.39
CA GLN A 18 -15.78 -6.10 -19.35
C GLN A 18 -16.94 -6.24 -20.35
N VAL A 19 -18.19 -6.17 -19.88
CA VAL A 19 -19.38 -6.21 -20.75
C VAL A 19 -19.36 -5.05 -21.75
N VAL A 20 -19.12 -3.83 -21.29
CA VAL A 20 -19.00 -2.66 -22.18
C VAL A 20 -17.84 -2.83 -23.17
N GLY A 21 -16.68 -3.30 -22.71
CA GLY A 21 -15.53 -3.57 -23.56
C GLY A 21 -15.82 -4.63 -24.63
N VAL A 22 -16.53 -5.70 -24.28
CA VAL A 22 -16.95 -6.74 -25.23
C VAL A 22 -17.92 -6.19 -26.28
N LEU A 23 -18.92 -5.41 -25.87
CA LEU A 23 -19.85 -4.78 -26.80
C LEU A 23 -19.14 -3.84 -27.77
N LEU A 24 -18.19 -3.04 -27.31
CA LEU A 24 -17.38 -2.16 -28.14
C LEU A 24 -16.50 -2.94 -29.14
N VAL A 25 -15.95 -4.07 -28.71
CA VAL A 25 -15.05 -4.89 -29.56
C VAL A 25 -15.83 -5.76 -30.54
N LEU A 26 -17.02 -6.25 -30.20
CA LEU A 26 -17.80 -7.14 -31.09
C LEU A 26 -18.66 -6.39 -32.13
N ASN A 27 -19.01 -5.13 -31.88
CA ASN A 27 -19.83 -4.34 -32.80
C ASN A 27 -19.17 -4.19 -34.19
N PRO A 28 -17.88 -3.77 -34.32
CA PRO A 28 -17.24 -3.62 -35.65
C PRO A 28 -17.17 -4.89 -36.49
N PRO A 29 -16.80 -6.08 -35.95
CA PRO A 29 -16.87 -7.33 -36.68
C PRO A 29 -18.30 -7.67 -37.19
N VAL A 30 -19.31 -7.40 -36.37
CA VAL A 30 -20.71 -7.63 -36.76
C VAL A 30 -21.11 -6.75 -37.95
N THR A 31 -20.74 -5.46 -37.92
CA THR A 31 -21.01 -4.52 -39.04
C THR A 31 -20.23 -4.91 -40.29
N ALA A 32 -19.00 -5.40 -40.15
CA ALA A 32 -18.23 -5.94 -41.27
C ALA A 32 -18.88 -7.17 -41.93
N LEU A 33 -19.45 -8.07 -41.12
CA LEU A 33 -20.12 -9.27 -41.61
C LEU A 33 -21.46 -8.95 -42.29
N ILE A 34 -22.20 -7.94 -41.83
CA ILE A 34 -23.43 -7.48 -42.48
C ILE A 34 -23.15 -6.93 -43.90
N GLY A 35 -22.01 -6.28 -44.11
CA GLY A 35 -21.58 -5.76 -45.39
C GLY A 35 -20.67 -6.70 -46.18
N PHE A 36 -20.70 -8.01 -45.91
CA PHE A 36 -19.75 -8.98 -46.45
C PHE A 36 -19.74 -9.09 -47.98
N ASP A 37 -20.87 -8.88 -48.61
CA ASP A 37 -21.03 -8.92 -50.08
C ASP A 37 -20.19 -7.88 -50.85
N ARG A 38 -19.65 -6.89 -50.16
CA ARG A 38 -18.84 -5.80 -50.73
C ARG A 38 -17.37 -6.15 -50.87
N TYR A 39 -16.93 -7.25 -50.25
CA TYR A 39 -15.55 -7.69 -50.34
C TYR A 39 -15.31 -8.57 -51.55
N SER A 40 -14.49 -8.11 -52.46
CA SER A 40 -14.00 -8.89 -53.60
C SER A 40 -13.07 -10.04 -53.18
N ASN A 41 -12.18 -9.74 -52.24
CA ASN A 41 -11.33 -10.73 -51.63
C ASN A 41 -11.78 -11.02 -50.17
N TRP A 42 -12.71 -11.96 -50.06
CA TRP A 42 -13.29 -12.34 -48.76
C TRP A 42 -12.28 -12.94 -47.78
N VAL A 43 -11.16 -13.53 -48.26
CA VAL A 43 -10.13 -14.14 -47.43
C VAL A 43 -9.38 -13.06 -46.66
N THR A 44 -8.95 -11.99 -47.34
CA THR A 44 -8.24 -10.87 -46.66
C THR A 44 -9.14 -10.12 -45.72
N ALA A 45 -10.43 -9.97 -46.06
CA ALA A 45 -11.42 -9.36 -45.16
C ALA A 45 -11.60 -10.18 -43.85
N LEU A 46 -11.75 -11.51 -43.99
CA LEU A 46 -11.86 -12.40 -42.83
C LEU A 46 -10.61 -12.36 -41.94
N ILE A 47 -9.42 -12.33 -42.53
CA ILE A 47 -8.16 -12.20 -41.78
C ILE A 47 -8.14 -10.89 -40.97
N ALA A 48 -8.53 -9.76 -41.58
CA ALA A 48 -8.59 -8.47 -40.90
C ALA A 48 -9.58 -8.49 -39.72
N ILE A 49 -10.79 -9.03 -39.93
CA ILE A 49 -11.84 -9.20 -38.92
C ILE A 49 -11.32 -10.10 -37.77
N GLN A 50 -10.67 -11.20 -38.10
CA GLN A 50 -10.16 -12.17 -37.12
C GLN A 50 -9.04 -11.56 -36.27
N ILE A 51 -8.06 -10.87 -36.88
CA ILE A 51 -6.97 -10.18 -36.17
C ILE A 51 -7.57 -9.16 -35.19
N PHE A 52 -8.50 -8.32 -35.66
CA PHE A 52 -9.16 -7.34 -34.84
C PHE A 52 -9.91 -7.97 -33.65
N THR A 53 -10.71 -9.01 -33.90
CA THR A 53 -11.52 -9.68 -32.88
C THR A 53 -10.65 -10.33 -31.82
N VAL A 54 -9.60 -11.04 -32.23
CA VAL A 54 -8.67 -11.69 -31.30
C VAL A 54 -7.95 -10.66 -30.42
N LEU A 55 -7.38 -9.62 -31.02
CA LEU A 55 -6.67 -8.58 -30.28
C LEU A 55 -7.61 -7.79 -29.36
N GLY A 56 -8.82 -7.50 -29.82
CA GLY A 56 -9.83 -6.82 -29.00
C GLY A 56 -10.24 -7.65 -27.79
N LEU A 57 -10.56 -8.93 -27.98
CA LEU A 57 -10.90 -9.84 -26.88
C LEU A 57 -9.74 -10.05 -25.93
N LEU A 58 -8.52 -10.24 -26.44
CA LEU A 58 -7.31 -10.31 -25.61
C LEU A 58 -7.12 -9.04 -24.78
N SER A 59 -7.33 -7.87 -25.38
CA SER A 59 -7.20 -6.59 -24.69
C SER A 59 -8.25 -6.39 -23.58
N VAL A 60 -9.45 -6.99 -23.72
CA VAL A 60 -10.52 -6.89 -22.71
C VAL A 60 -10.35 -7.96 -21.63
N PHE A 61 -10.06 -9.23 -21.98
CA PHE A 61 -10.17 -10.36 -21.05
C PHE A 61 -8.87 -10.88 -20.48
N PHE A 62 -7.75 -10.78 -21.19
CA PHE A 62 -6.57 -11.60 -20.91
C PHE A 62 -5.86 -11.32 -19.59
N TYR A 63 -6.14 -10.18 -18.91
CA TYR A 63 -5.51 -9.88 -17.62
C TYR A 63 -6.51 -9.34 -16.60
N ARG A 64 -6.50 -9.92 -15.40
CA ARG A 64 -7.28 -9.47 -14.25
C ARG A 64 -6.76 -8.16 -13.65
N THR A 65 -5.59 -7.67 -14.08
CA THR A 65 -4.99 -6.42 -13.63
C THR A 65 -5.41 -5.26 -14.52
N ARG A 66 -5.42 -4.04 -13.96
CA ARG A 66 -5.77 -2.81 -14.70
C ARG A 66 -4.85 -2.54 -15.87
N GLN A 67 -3.54 -2.82 -15.73
CA GLN A 67 -2.55 -2.58 -16.78
C GLN A 67 -2.43 -3.83 -17.67
N MET A 68 -2.48 -3.63 -19.00
CA MET A 68 -2.16 -4.68 -19.94
C MET A 68 -0.63 -4.76 -20.15
N PRO A 69 -0.08 -5.91 -20.63
CA PRO A 69 1.32 -5.99 -21.00
C PRO A 69 1.66 -5.03 -22.14
N SER A 70 2.83 -4.41 -22.05
CA SER A 70 3.33 -3.51 -23.10
C SER A 70 3.39 -4.18 -24.47
N LEU A 71 3.74 -5.48 -24.52
CA LEU A 71 3.76 -6.24 -25.77
C LEU A 71 2.39 -6.21 -26.46
N LEU A 72 1.28 -6.44 -25.73
CA LEU A 72 -0.07 -6.41 -26.30
C LEU A 72 -0.46 -4.99 -26.75
N ALA A 73 -0.03 -3.95 -26.04
CA ALA A 73 -0.28 -2.58 -26.45
C ALA A 73 0.44 -2.25 -27.78
N TRP A 74 1.69 -2.70 -27.95
CA TRP A 74 2.42 -2.53 -29.22
C TRP A 74 1.88 -3.39 -30.36
N THR A 75 1.38 -4.60 -30.07
CA THR A 75 0.68 -5.41 -31.09
C THR A 75 -0.63 -4.76 -31.53
N ASN A 76 -1.37 -4.11 -30.63
CA ASN A 76 -2.53 -3.31 -30.99
C ASN A 76 -2.14 -2.16 -31.93
N LEU A 77 -1.04 -1.45 -31.64
CA LEU A 77 -0.54 -0.38 -32.53
C LEU A 77 -0.18 -0.90 -33.92
N LEU A 78 0.47 -2.05 -34.00
CA LEU A 78 0.79 -2.70 -35.26
C LEU A 78 -0.48 -3.04 -36.05
N ALA A 79 -1.51 -3.54 -35.36
CA ALA A 79 -2.80 -3.85 -35.97
C ALA A 79 -3.50 -2.61 -36.54
N ILE A 80 -3.33 -1.42 -35.93
CA ILE A 80 -3.87 -0.15 -36.42
C ILE A 80 -3.26 0.23 -37.77
N ALA A 81 -1.98 -0.09 -38.02
CA ALA A 81 -1.36 0.13 -39.31
C ALA A 81 -1.70 -0.95 -40.33
N LEU A 82 -1.93 -2.19 -39.93
CA LEU A 82 -2.04 -3.35 -40.81
C LEU A 82 -3.48 -3.64 -41.25
N ILE A 83 -4.47 -3.48 -40.33
CA ILE A 83 -5.88 -3.78 -40.62
C ILE A 83 -6.45 -2.91 -41.74
N PRO A 84 -6.24 -1.58 -41.80
CA PRO A 84 -6.72 -0.76 -42.90
C PRO A 84 -6.20 -1.24 -44.25
N GLN A 85 -4.92 -1.62 -44.36
CA GLN A 85 -4.32 -2.10 -45.58
C GLN A 85 -4.98 -3.41 -46.08
N LEU A 86 -5.26 -4.34 -45.13
CA LEU A 86 -5.96 -5.58 -45.45
C LEU A 86 -7.39 -5.32 -45.95
N VAL A 87 -8.08 -4.35 -45.33
CA VAL A 87 -9.42 -3.96 -45.72
C VAL A 87 -9.41 -3.29 -47.11
N HIS A 88 -8.48 -2.37 -47.38
CA HIS A 88 -8.37 -1.68 -48.68
C HIS A 88 -8.08 -2.67 -49.81
N VAL A 89 -7.21 -3.67 -49.60
CA VAL A 89 -6.95 -4.73 -50.60
C VAL A 89 -8.17 -5.62 -50.82
N SER A 90 -9.08 -5.71 -49.83
CA SER A 90 -10.28 -6.57 -49.94
C SER A 90 -11.45 -5.94 -50.66
N ILE A 91 -11.48 -4.62 -50.91
CA ILE A 91 -12.57 -3.85 -51.50
C ILE A 91 -12.18 -3.40 -52.90
N VAL A 92 -13.05 -3.63 -53.93
CA VAL A 92 -12.77 -3.23 -55.33
C VAL A 92 -13.02 -1.76 -55.60
N GLU A 93 -14.02 -1.17 -54.95
CA GLU A 93 -14.31 0.27 -55.05
C GLU A 93 -14.26 0.91 -53.65
N VAL A 94 -13.36 1.88 -53.48
CA VAL A 94 -13.25 2.67 -52.26
C VAL A 94 -14.43 3.67 -52.22
N THR A 95 -15.63 3.18 -52.01
CA THR A 95 -16.75 4.02 -51.61
C THR A 95 -16.65 4.18 -50.09
N VAL A 96 -16.44 5.43 -49.66
CA VAL A 96 -16.36 5.79 -48.21
C VAL A 96 -17.77 5.73 -47.63
N ASP A 97 -18.34 4.53 -47.59
CA ASP A 97 -19.64 4.27 -46.98
C ASP A 97 -19.43 3.76 -45.52
N SER A 98 -20.31 4.10 -44.62
CA SER A 98 -20.18 3.79 -43.17
C SER A 98 -20.01 2.30 -42.88
N GLN A 99 -20.44 1.43 -43.79
CA GLN A 99 -20.30 -0.04 -43.65
C GLN A 99 -18.94 -0.57 -44.11
N SER A 100 -18.25 0.12 -45.03
CA SER A 100 -16.86 -0.24 -45.40
C SER A 100 -15.82 0.33 -44.48
N SER A 101 -16.18 1.31 -43.64
CA SER A 101 -15.29 1.95 -42.67
C SER A 101 -15.41 1.40 -41.23
N TRP A 102 -15.94 0.17 -41.06
CA TRP A 102 -16.08 -0.48 -39.75
C TRP A 102 -14.76 -0.52 -38.98
N TYR A 103 -13.63 -0.62 -39.66
CA TYR A 103 -12.31 -0.67 -39.06
C TYR A 103 -11.97 0.64 -38.32
N VAL A 104 -12.43 1.79 -38.79
CA VAL A 104 -12.15 3.09 -38.14
C VAL A 104 -12.77 3.12 -36.74
N SER A 105 -14.05 2.75 -36.64
CA SER A 105 -14.73 2.67 -35.34
C SER A 105 -14.16 1.56 -34.45
N GLY A 106 -13.81 0.42 -35.05
CA GLY A 106 -13.22 -0.73 -34.38
C GLY A 106 -11.85 -0.41 -33.80
N LEU A 107 -10.96 0.15 -34.62
CA LEU A 107 -9.62 0.54 -34.17
C LEU A 107 -9.67 1.67 -33.16
N GLY A 108 -10.65 2.60 -33.28
CA GLY A 108 -10.94 3.60 -32.25
C GLY A 108 -11.32 2.97 -30.91
N ALA A 109 -12.18 1.94 -30.94
CA ALA A 109 -12.55 1.19 -29.73
C ALA A 109 -11.34 0.44 -29.14
N LEU A 110 -10.48 -0.16 -29.96
CA LEU A 110 -9.26 -0.83 -29.52
C LEU A 110 -8.27 0.15 -28.86
N LEU A 111 -8.12 1.36 -29.43
CA LEU A 111 -7.31 2.42 -28.87
C LEU A 111 -7.88 2.92 -27.54
N ALA A 112 -9.20 3.06 -27.41
CA ALA A 112 -9.87 3.45 -26.19
C ALA A 112 -9.64 2.41 -25.08
N VAL A 113 -9.76 1.11 -25.40
CA VAL A 113 -9.43 0.03 -24.46
C VAL A 113 -7.95 0.09 -24.05
N THR A 114 -7.04 0.33 -25.00
CA THR A 114 -5.60 0.44 -24.76
C THR A 114 -5.30 1.61 -23.78
N ALA A 115 -5.97 2.76 -23.94
CA ALA A 115 -5.85 3.91 -23.06
C ALA A 115 -6.32 3.59 -21.62
N ILE A 116 -7.52 3.02 -21.48
CA ILE A 116 -8.10 2.66 -20.17
C ILE A 116 -7.21 1.62 -19.45
N ARG A 117 -6.55 0.75 -20.22
CA ARG A 117 -5.62 -0.28 -19.70
C ARG A 117 -4.22 0.25 -19.42
N GLY A 118 -4.03 1.58 -19.36
CA GLY A 118 -2.82 2.24 -18.85
C GLY A 118 -1.77 2.60 -19.90
N HIS A 119 -2.01 2.33 -21.21
CA HIS A 119 -1.07 2.66 -22.28
C HIS A 119 -1.50 3.88 -23.09
N GLN A 120 -1.63 5.04 -22.41
CA GLN A 120 -2.09 6.30 -23.02
C GLN A 120 -1.20 6.77 -24.18
N LEU A 121 0.13 6.66 -24.05
CA LEU A 121 1.06 7.05 -25.12
C LEU A 121 0.83 6.22 -26.40
N VAL A 122 0.67 4.91 -26.28
CA VAL A 122 0.39 4.02 -27.41
C VAL A 122 -0.96 4.37 -28.04
N SER A 123 -1.97 4.69 -27.22
CA SER A 123 -3.27 5.16 -27.70
C SER A 123 -3.16 6.45 -28.52
N TRP A 124 -2.39 7.44 -28.06
CA TRP A 124 -2.18 8.70 -28.77
C TRP A 124 -1.41 8.50 -30.09
N ILE A 125 -0.33 7.70 -30.08
CA ILE A 125 0.42 7.36 -31.30
C ILE A 125 -0.51 6.65 -32.28
N GLY A 126 -1.29 5.69 -31.83
CA GLY A 126 -2.25 4.97 -32.67
C GLY A 126 -3.36 5.88 -33.22
N THR A 127 -3.79 6.89 -32.46
CA THR A 127 -4.75 7.88 -32.92
C THR A 127 -4.21 8.70 -34.10
N VAL A 128 -2.95 9.11 -34.02
CA VAL A 128 -2.27 9.83 -35.12
C VAL A 128 -2.14 8.92 -36.34
N VAL A 129 -1.71 7.67 -36.15
CA VAL A 129 -1.59 6.69 -37.24
C VAL A 129 -2.93 6.44 -37.93
N LEU A 130 -4.00 6.21 -37.15
CA LEU A 130 -5.35 5.99 -37.69
C LEU A 130 -5.87 7.23 -38.45
N SER A 131 -5.64 8.44 -37.93
CA SER A 131 -6.06 9.68 -38.59
C SER A 131 -5.32 9.92 -39.91
N LEU A 132 -4.02 9.64 -39.95
CA LEU A 132 -3.21 9.72 -41.17
C LEU A 132 -3.67 8.70 -42.20
N GLU A 133 -3.94 7.47 -41.77
CA GLU A 133 -4.43 6.39 -42.64
C GLU A 133 -5.75 6.76 -43.31
N VAL A 134 -6.73 7.25 -42.54
CA VAL A 134 -8.02 7.72 -43.05
C VAL A 134 -7.84 8.92 -44.00
N MET A 135 -6.91 9.81 -43.72
CA MET A 135 -6.62 10.97 -44.58
C MET A 135 -5.99 10.55 -45.91
N ILE A 136 -5.06 9.58 -45.90
CA ILE A 136 -4.38 9.10 -47.09
C ILE A 136 -5.34 8.34 -47.98
N SER A 137 -6.20 7.49 -47.40
CA SER A 137 -7.10 6.62 -48.16
C SER A 137 -8.33 7.33 -48.75
N GLY A 138 -8.88 8.33 -48.09
CA GLY A 138 -10.13 9.00 -48.53
C GLY A 138 -10.04 10.53 -48.66
N GLY A 139 -8.85 11.11 -48.50
CA GLY A 139 -8.66 12.56 -48.55
C GLY A 139 -9.24 13.29 -47.32
N LEU A 140 -9.19 14.62 -47.33
CA LEU A 140 -9.65 15.45 -46.18
C LEU A 140 -11.16 15.30 -45.86
N GLY A 141 -11.97 15.02 -46.86
CA GLY A 141 -13.44 14.82 -46.65
C GLY A 141 -13.76 13.54 -45.87
N SER A 142 -12.93 12.52 -45.97
CA SER A 142 -13.15 11.26 -45.24
C SER A 142 -12.99 11.40 -43.72
N LEU A 143 -12.26 12.39 -43.22
CA LEU A 143 -12.14 12.67 -41.80
C LEU A 143 -13.49 12.89 -41.11
N PHE A 144 -14.49 13.42 -41.83
CA PHE A 144 -15.83 13.69 -41.32
C PHE A 144 -16.82 12.56 -41.60
N ASN A 145 -16.67 11.84 -42.72
CA ASN A 145 -17.66 10.87 -43.20
C ASN A 145 -17.32 9.39 -42.83
N SER A 146 -16.07 9.09 -42.48
CA SER A 146 -15.61 7.73 -42.14
C SER A 146 -15.94 7.26 -40.72
N GLY A 147 -16.59 8.07 -39.91
CA GLY A 147 -16.82 7.78 -38.48
C GLY A 147 -15.62 8.10 -37.57
N LEU A 148 -14.54 8.68 -38.12
CA LEU A 148 -13.33 9.04 -37.36
C LEU A 148 -13.64 10.02 -36.23
N ALA A 149 -14.56 10.97 -36.41
CA ALA A 149 -14.96 11.91 -35.36
C ALA A 149 -15.51 11.19 -34.13
N GLY A 150 -16.33 10.15 -34.32
CA GLY A 150 -16.82 9.29 -33.24
C GLY A 150 -15.72 8.49 -32.55
N ALA A 151 -14.79 7.93 -33.35
CA ALA A 151 -13.62 7.21 -32.83
C ALA A 151 -12.72 8.15 -31.99
N LEU A 152 -12.46 9.35 -32.47
CA LEU A 152 -11.68 10.37 -31.73
C LEU A 152 -12.38 10.74 -30.41
N ALA A 153 -13.69 11.02 -30.45
CA ALA A 153 -14.43 11.34 -29.23
C ALA A 153 -14.35 10.21 -28.18
N LEU A 154 -14.44 8.94 -28.63
CA LEU A 154 -14.28 7.77 -27.77
C LEU A 154 -12.87 7.68 -27.17
N ILE A 155 -11.83 7.88 -28.00
CA ILE A 155 -10.42 7.83 -27.56
C ILE A 155 -10.13 8.94 -26.56
N PHE A 156 -10.56 10.18 -26.85
CA PHE A 156 -10.40 11.32 -25.92
C PHE A 156 -11.09 11.04 -24.57
N SER A 157 -12.33 10.57 -24.61
CA SER A 157 -13.08 10.23 -23.40
C SER A 157 -12.40 9.12 -22.60
N ALA A 158 -11.87 8.10 -23.27
CA ALA A 158 -11.14 6.99 -22.65
C ALA A 158 -9.83 7.46 -22.00
N ASN A 159 -9.08 8.34 -22.67
CA ASN A 159 -7.85 8.93 -22.11
C ASN A 159 -8.15 9.83 -20.92
N ALA A 160 -9.19 10.67 -21.00
CA ALA A 160 -9.62 11.52 -19.87
C ALA A 160 -10.04 10.68 -18.66
N LEU A 161 -10.83 9.62 -18.90
CA LEU A 161 -11.21 8.68 -17.84
C LEU A 161 -10.00 7.97 -17.23
N SER A 162 -9.07 7.51 -18.06
CA SER A 162 -7.85 6.86 -17.60
C SER A 162 -7.00 7.79 -16.73
N PHE A 163 -6.88 9.06 -17.14
CA PHE A 163 -6.18 10.07 -16.36
C PHE A 163 -6.87 10.34 -15.01
N ALA A 164 -8.19 10.51 -15.02
CA ALA A 164 -8.97 10.72 -13.80
C ALA A 164 -8.83 9.56 -12.81
N LEU A 165 -8.91 8.32 -13.31
CA LEU A 165 -8.73 7.12 -12.50
C LEU A 165 -7.31 7.01 -11.91
N ALA A 166 -6.28 7.35 -12.69
CA ALA A 166 -4.90 7.36 -12.21
C ALA A 166 -4.69 8.40 -11.09
N ARG A 167 -5.31 9.56 -11.23
CA ARG A 167 -5.27 10.62 -10.21
C ARG A 167 -5.96 10.20 -8.92
N ILE A 168 -7.16 9.63 -9.01
CA ILE A 168 -7.91 9.11 -7.84
C ILE A 168 -7.10 8.03 -7.13
N GLU A 169 -6.46 7.12 -7.87
CA GLU A 169 -5.62 6.06 -7.29
C GLU A 169 -4.42 6.64 -6.53
N SER A 170 -3.76 7.66 -7.10
CA SER A 170 -2.64 8.36 -6.46
C SER A 170 -3.07 9.09 -5.17
N GLU A 171 -4.19 9.82 -5.22
CA GLU A 171 -4.74 10.51 -4.06
C GLU A 171 -5.15 9.53 -2.97
N THR A 172 -5.81 8.43 -3.33
CA THR A 172 -6.23 7.38 -2.38
C THR A 172 -5.03 6.75 -1.67
N LYS A 173 -3.94 6.46 -2.39
CA LYS A 173 -2.69 5.96 -1.77
C LYS A 173 -2.14 6.96 -0.77
N SER A 174 -2.05 8.22 -1.14
CA SER A 174 -1.56 9.28 -0.24
C SER A 174 -2.42 9.42 1.03
N TYR A 175 -3.74 9.29 0.92
CA TYR A 175 -4.62 9.29 2.09
C TYR A 175 -4.41 8.07 2.99
N LEU A 176 -4.26 6.88 2.41
CA LEU A 176 -3.99 5.65 3.16
C LEU A 176 -2.67 5.73 3.93
N ASP A 177 -1.61 6.24 3.30
CA ASP A 177 -0.30 6.42 3.96
C ASP A 177 -0.41 7.36 5.16
N LYS A 178 -1.14 8.48 5.01
CA LYS A 178 -1.39 9.41 6.13
C LYS A 178 -2.20 8.78 7.27
N VAL A 179 -3.22 7.98 6.94
CA VAL A 179 -4.03 7.29 7.97
C VAL A 179 -3.17 6.30 8.75
N ILE A 180 -2.31 5.53 8.08
CA ILE A 180 -1.38 4.59 8.72
C ILE A 180 -0.40 5.35 9.64
N GLU A 181 0.13 6.48 9.20
CA GLU A 181 1.04 7.32 10.00
C GLU A 181 0.35 7.84 11.26
N ILE A 182 -0.85 8.40 11.14
CA ILE A 182 -1.64 8.91 12.29
C ILE A 182 -1.97 7.78 13.25
N GLU A 183 -2.37 6.62 12.77
CA GLU A 183 -2.72 5.47 13.60
C GLU A 183 -1.50 4.90 14.34
N SER A 184 -0.34 4.85 13.67
CA SER A 184 0.91 4.44 14.30
C SER A 184 1.34 5.41 15.41
N ALA A 185 1.25 6.72 15.18
CA ALA A 185 1.55 7.74 16.18
C ALA A 185 0.60 7.66 17.38
N ALA A 186 -0.70 7.48 17.13
CA ALA A 186 -1.69 7.32 18.19
C ALA A 186 -1.45 6.05 19.04
N SER A 187 -1.06 4.94 18.40
CA SER A 187 -0.75 3.69 19.11
C SER A 187 0.48 3.82 20.02
N ILE A 188 1.53 4.51 19.57
CA ILE A 188 2.73 4.81 20.36
C ILE A 188 2.37 5.68 21.57
N GLU A 189 1.55 6.71 21.37
CA GLU A 189 1.12 7.57 22.46
C GLU A 189 0.30 6.81 23.50
N LEU A 190 -0.64 5.97 23.06
CA LEU A 190 -1.42 5.11 23.96
C LEU A 190 -0.52 4.15 24.75
N ALA A 191 0.42 3.48 24.10
CA ALA A 191 1.39 2.59 24.75
C ALA A 191 2.22 3.35 25.81
N THR A 192 2.67 4.55 25.48
CA THR A 192 3.43 5.41 26.40
C THR A 192 2.59 5.84 27.62
N ARG A 193 1.32 6.21 27.40
CA ARG A 193 0.38 6.56 28.47
C ARG A 193 0.09 5.36 29.38
N MET A 194 -0.15 4.19 28.80
CA MET A 194 -0.38 2.94 29.55
C MET A 194 0.83 2.57 30.40
N GLU A 195 2.04 2.66 29.86
CA GLU A 195 3.27 2.38 30.59
C GLU A 195 3.49 3.37 31.75
N ARG A 196 3.25 4.66 31.53
CA ARG A 196 3.32 5.67 32.60
C ARG A 196 2.30 5.41 33.70
N SER A 197 1.05 5.08 33.32
CA SER A 197 -0.01 4.76 34.28
C SER A 197 0.32 3.50 35.07
N ARG A 198 0.84 2.47 34.43
CA ARG A 198 1.28 1.23 35.09
C ARG A 198 2.37 1.50 36.13
N ARG A 199 3.43 2.25 35.76
CA ARG A 199 4.51 2.62 36.66
C ARG A 199 4.01 3.43 37.87
N LEU A 200 3.12 4.39 37.62
CA LEU A 200 2.51 5.18 38.70
C LEU A 200 1.70 4.29 39.66
N THR A 201 0.87 3.42 39.11
CA THR A 201 0.06 2.46 39.90
C THR A 201 0.95 1.54 40.73
N GLU A 202 2.05 1.05 40.17
CA GLU A 202 2.99 0.17 40.88
C GLU A 202 3.72 0.91 41.98
N THR A 203 4.18 2.13 41.73
CA THR A 203 4.81 2.98 42.73
C THR A 203 3.83 3.31 43.88
N LEU A 204 2.60 3.69 43.56
CA LEU A 204 1.56 3.95 44.54
C LEU A 204 1.22 2.72 45.38
N ARG A 205 1.10 1.55 44.75
CA ARG A 205 0.81 0.29 45.45
C ARG A 205 1.83 -0.05 46.53
N VAL A 206 3.11 0.24 46.26
CA VAL A 206 4.18 -0.02 47.23
C VAL A 206 4.27 1.09 48.29
N SER A 207 4.05 2.34 47.87
CA SER A 207 4.24 3.50 48.79
C SER A 207 3.01 3.81 49.65
N TYR A 208 1.78 3.57 49.14
CA TYR A 208 0.54 3.98 49.80
C TYR A 208 0.34 3.38 51.20
N PRO A 209 0.61 2.08 51.48
CA PRO A 209 0.43 1.50 52.79
C PRO A 209 1.31 2.18 53.85
N LEU A 210 2.54 2.52 53.48
CA LEU A 210 3.48 3.19 54.40
C LEU A 210 3.09 4.64 54.61
N LEU A 211 2.71 5.38 53.54
CA LEU A 211 2.22 6.76 53.67
C LEU A 211 0.95 6.84 54.52
N HIS A 212 0.07 5.84 54.40
CA HIS A 212 -1.15 5.75 55.23
C HIS A 212 -0.82 5.51 56.71
N LYS A 213 0.15 4.64 57.06
CA LYS A 213 0.65 4.45 58.41
C LYS A 213 1.22 5.75 59.00
N ILE A 214 2.01 6.48 58.23
CA ILE A 214 2.58 7.75 58.65
C ILE A 214 1.47 8.79 58.88
N ALA A 215 0.50 8.89 57.96
CA ALA A 215 -0.62 9.83 58.07
C ALA A 215 -1.55 9.56 59.28
N SER A 216 -1.69 8.29 59.68
CA SER A 216 -2.47 7.87 60.84
C SER A 216 -1.76 8.12 62.19
N GLY A 217 -0.55 8.68 62.17
CA GLY A 217 0.21 8.96 63.39
C GLY A 217 0.90 7.75 64.05
N SER A 218 0.84 6.57 63.43
CA SER A 218 1.47 5.33 63.93
C SER A 218 2.95 5.26 63.52
N ILE A 219 3.77 6.17 64.02
CA ILE A 219 5.19 6.25 63.72
C ILE A 219 6.00 5.59 64.81
N ASP A 220 6.32 4.33 64.63
CA ASP A 220 7.30 3.60 65.44
C ASP A 220 8.65 3.54 64.75
N GLU A 221 9.69 3.02 65.42
CA GLU A 221 11.03 2.90 64.83
C GLU A 221 11.04 1.92 63.62
N ASN A 222 10.20 0.92 63.61
CA ASN A 222 10.08 -0.01 62.49
C ASN A 222 9.51 0.70 61.24
N THR A 223 8.49 1.54 61.42
CA THR A 223 7.92 2.37 60.32
C THR A 223 8.96 3.35 59.78
N ARG A 224 9.84 3.91 60.63
CA ARG A 224 10.92 4.80 60.20
C ARG A 224 11.98 4.06 59.38
N ILE A 225 12.36 2.84 59.78
CA ILE A 225 13.29 1.98 59.04
C ILE A 225 12.67 1.59 57.67
N GLU A 226 11.42 1.19 57.67
CA GLU A 226 10.70 0.82 56.43
C GLU A 226 10.58 1.98 55.46
N ALA A 227 10.37 3.21 55.96
CA ALA A 227 10.33 4.42 55.14
C ALA A 227 11.69 4.73 54.49
N LYS A 228 12.80 4.59 55.23
CA LYS A 228 14.14 4.75 54.67
C LYS A 228 14.47 3.70 53.61
N LEU A 229 14.09 2.45 53.81
CA LEU A 229 14.29 1.39 52.85
C LEU A 229 13.49 1.66 51.58
N LEU A 230 12.21 2.03 51.70
CA LEU A 230 11.36 2.33 50.55
C LEU A 230 11.87 3.57 49.77
N GLU A 231 12.30 4.62 50.47
CA GLU A 231 12.89 5.81 49.83
C GLU A 231 14.11 5.42 49.00
N ALA A 232 14.98 4.60 49.58
CA ALA A 232 16.16 4.11 48.86
C ALA A 232 15.80 3.23 47.66
N GLU A 233 14.80 2.33 47.77
CA GLU A 233 14.29 1.53 46.66
C GLU A 233 13.70 2.37 45.54
N LEU A 234 12.92 3.40 45.85
CA LEU A 234 12.38 4.34 44.86
C LEU A 234 13.48 5.13 44.15
N ARG A 235 14.51 5.58 44.89
CA ARG A 235 15.69 6.25 44.33
C ARG A 235 16.45 5.33 43.38
N ASP A 236 16.67 4.07 43.79
CA ASP A 236 17.33 3.09 42.96
C ASP A 236 16.52 2.76 41.66
N SER A 237 15.18 2.73 41.76
CA SER A 237 14.33 2.52 40.58
C SER A 237 14.45 3.63 39.51
N ILE A 238 14.87 4.83 39.91
CA ILE A 238 15.11 5.97 39.03
C ILE A 238 16.52 5.96 38.49
N ARG A 239 17.52 5.67 39.36
CA ARG A 239 18.96 5.77 39.04
C ARG A 239 19.56 4.47 38.50
N GLY A 240 18.94 3.31 38.81
CA GLY A 240 19.45 1.99 38.44
C GLY A 240 18.45 1.23 37.58
N ARG A 241 18.02 1.82 36.46
CA ARG A 241 16.97 1.25 35.59
C ARG A 241 17.28 -0.15 35.10
N ASP A 242 18.51 -0.42 34.75
CA ASP A 242 18.97 -1.70 34.19
C ASP A 242 19.24 -2.75 35.27
N PHE A 243 19.29 -2.35 36.55
CA PHE A 243 19.42 -3.27 37.69
C PHE A 243 18.08 -3.89 38.12
N ASN A 244 17.30 -4.38 37.16
CA ASN A 244 15.94 -4.88 37.42
C ASN A 244 15.90 -6.41 37.64
N ASP A 245 16.74 -6.90 38.55
CA ASP A 245 16.74 -8.30 39.00
C ASP A 245 16.15 -8.42 40.41
N SER A 246 15.21 -9.35 40.61
CA SER A 246 14.51 -9.54 41.88
C SER A 246 15.43 -9.99 43.00
N LYS A 247 16.39 -10.88 42.70
CA LYS A 247 17.34 -11.41 43.68
C LYS A 247 18.35 -10.36 44.12
N LEU A 248 18.80 -9.55 43.15
CA LEU A 248 19.69 -8.43 43.45
C LEU A 248 19.00 -7.36 44.31
N LYS A 249 17.74 -7.00 43.99
CA LYS A 249 16.93 -6.07 44.79
C LYS A 249 16.75 -6.55 46.23
N GLU A 250 16.47 -7.84 46.41
CA GLU A 250 16.34 -8.44 47.73
C GLU A 250 17.65 -8.45 48.49
N ALA A 251 18.77 -8.74 47.84
CA ALA A 251 20.11 -8.65 48.48
C ALA A 251 20.48 -7.24 48.90
N ILE A 252 20.18 -6.23 48.07
CA ILE A 252 20.37 -4.81 48.40
C ILE A 252 19.51 -4.42 49.63
N ARG A 253 18.24 -4.79 49.65
CA ARG A 253 17.32 -4.54 50.77
C ARG A 253 17.84 -5.18 52.06
N SER A 254 18.25 -6.43 51.99
CA SER A 254 18.82 -7.18 53.11
C SER A 254 20.12 -6.55 53.63
N ALA A 255 21.00 -6.10 52.72
CA ALA A 255 22.23 -5.40 53.12
C ALA A 255 21.93 -4.07 53.87
N ARG A 256 20.96 -3.29 53.36
CA ARG A 256 20.51 -2.05 54.03
C ARG A 256 19.87 -2.33 55.39
N GLN A 257 19.14 -3.42 55.56
CA GLN A 257 18.59 -3.84 56.86
C GLN A 257 19.68 -4.16 57.88
N ARG A 258 20.85 -4.66 57.42
CA ARG A 258 22.03 -4.88 58.25
C ARG A 258 22.83 -3.62 58.57
N GLY A 259 22.41 -2.45 58.02
CA GLY A 259 23.08 -1.16 58.24
C GLY A 259 24.14 -0.81 57.20
N VAL A 260 24.24 -1.55 56.10
CA VAL A 260 25.13 -1.23 54.98
C VAL A 260 24.51 -0.11 54.14
N GLU A 261 25.25 0.96 53.88
CA GLU A 261 24.85 2.02 52.96
C GLU A 261 25.12 1.58 51.49
N VAL A 262 24.05 1.21 50.77
CA VAL A 262 24.18 0.73 49.37
C VAL A 262 23.67 1.80 48.42
N THR A 263 24.51 2.19 47.45
CA THR A 263 24.19 3.11 46.33
C THR A 263 24.24 2.35 44.99
N VAL A 264 23.21 2.51 44.17
CA VAL A 264 23.13 1.93 42.85
C VAL A 264 23.22 3.02 41.78
N LEU A 265 24.14 2.90 40.84
CA LEU A 265 24.38 3.85 39.75
C LEU A 265 24.44 3.08 38.41
N ASP A 266 23.52 3.41 37.54
CA ASP A 266 23.48 2.87 36.16
C ASP A 266 24.06 3.94 35.23
N GLU A 267 25.18 3.61 34.59
CA GLU A 267 25.88 4.43 33.60
C GLU A 267 25.78 3.84 32.20
N GLY A 268 24.88 2.84 32.02
CA GLY A 268 24.61 2.23 30.72
C GLY A 268 25.51 1.05 30.36
N GLY A 269 26.40 0.63 31.26
CA GLY A 269 27.32 -0.49 31.01
C GLY A 269 26.63 -1.84 30.83
N LEU A 270 25.41 -1.99 31.37
CA LEU A 270 24.62 -3.23 31.22
C LEU A 270 23.88 -3.31 29.88
N ALA A 271 23.68 -2.20 29.18
CA ALA A 271 22.89 -2.15 27.94
C ALA A 271 23.54 -2.95 26.80
N SER A 272 24.86 -3.06 26.77
CA SER A 272 25.62 -3.79 25.75
C SER A 272 25.78 -5.30 26.03
N LEU A 273 25.36 -5.77 27.22
CA LEU A 273 25.53 -7.16 27.63
C LEU A 273 24.39 -8.05 27.13
N THR A 274 24.74 -9.29 26.80
CA THR A 274 23.77 -10.36 26.56
C THR A 274 23.01 -10.71 27.85
N GLU A 275 21.79 -11.26 27.74
CA GLU A 275 20.96 -11.65 28.89
C GLU A 275 21.71 -12.59 29.87
N SER A 276 22.47 -13.55 29.34
CA SER A 276 23.28 -14.48 30.14
C SER A 276 24.43 -13.77 30.89
N ALA A 277 25.13 -12.84 30.24
CA ALA A 277 26.20 -12.08 30.87
C ALA A 277 25.65 -11.16 31.95
N ARG A 278 24.51 -10.50 31.71
CA ARG A 278 23.83 -9.64 32.67
C ARG A 278 23.40 -10.44 33.90
N SER A 279 22.81 -11.62 33.73
CA SER A 279 22.42 -12.51 34.84
C SER A 279 23.64 -12.94 35.67
N GLU A 280 24.79 -13.21 35.04
CA GLU A 280 26.02 -13.55 35.76
C GLU A 280 26.55 -12.37 36.58
N VAL A 281 26.49 -11.15 36.03
CA VAL A 281 26.87 -9.92 36.77
C VAL A 281 25.98 -9.74 37.98
N PHE A 282 24.67 -9.89 37.83
CA PHE A 282 23.72 -9.76 38.96
C PHE A 282 23.95 -10.83 40.01
N ARG A 283 24.24 -12.06 39.61
CA ARG A 283 24.57 -13.14 40.54
C ARG A 283 25.84 -12.83 41.36
N ARG A 284 26.84 -12.24 40.73
CA ARG A 284 28.10 -11.84 41.44
C ARG A 284 27.84 -10.71 42.41
N PHE A 285 27.12 -9.66 42.02
CA PHE A 285 26.73 -8.57 42.94
C PHE A 285 25.92 -9.09 44.13
N THR A 286 24.96 -9.97 43.88
CA THR A 286 24.16 -10.63 44.94
C THR A 286 25.07 -11.36 45.93
N SER A 287 26.02 -12.18 45.41
CA SER A 287 26.94 -12.96 46.23
C SER A 287 27.86 -12.06 47.12
N GLU A 288 28.36 -10.96 46.54
CA GLU A 288 29.23 -10.05 47.28
C GLU A 288 28.45 -9.25 48.33
N LEU A 289 27.24 -8.81 48.05
CA LEU A 289 26.40 -8.11 49.01
C LEU A 289 26.04 -8.97 50.25
N HIS A 290 25.93 -10.27 50.10
CA HIS A 290 25.68 -11.16 51.23
C HIS A 290 26.89 -11.27 52.20
N LYS A 291 28.11 -11.02 51.74
CA LYS A 291 29.33 -11.08 52.58
C LYS A 291 29.55 -9.83 53.39
N ILE A 292 28.89 -8.71 53.03
CA ILE A 292 29.13 -7.40 53.64
C ILE A 292 28.16 -7.18 54.82
N SER A 293 28.72 -6.91 55.99
CA SER A 293 27.95 -6.67 57.21
C SER A 293 27.90 -5.22 57.65
N SER A 294 28.80 -4.35 57.20
CA SER A 294 28.85 -2.93 57.54
C SER A 294 29.63 -2.12 56.51
N GLY A 295 29.45 -0.78 56.53
CA GLY A 295 30.17 0.15 55.65
C GLY A 295 29.36 0.66 54.50
N ARG A 296 30.04 1.21 53.47
CA ARG A 296 29.42 1.80 52.26
C ARG A 296 29.80 1.01 51.02
N VAL A 297 28.82 0.68 50.20
CA VAL A 297 28.97 -0.07 48.93
C VAL A 297 28.38 0.74 47.80
N THR A 298 29.08 0.87 46.69
CA THR A 298 28.55 1.42 45.45
C THR A 298 28.55 0.36 44.37
N ILE A 299 27.39 0.07 43.84
CA ILE A 299 27.19 -0.81 42.66
C ILE A 299 27.09 0.10 41.43
N ARG A 300 27.99 -0.08 40.48
CA ARG A 300 28.09 0.76 39.27
C ARG A 300 28.23 -0.12 38.03
N ALA A 301 27.47 0.15 37.01
CA ALA A 301 27.61 -0.52 35.70
C ALA A 301 27.29 0.41 34.52
#